data_ce8a700f3b4032b3c39832916b01f9fc
#
_entry.id   ce8a700f3b4032b3c39832916b01f9fc
#
_cell.length_a   1.000
_cell.length_b   1.000
_cell.length_c   1.000
_cell.angle_alpha   90.00
_cell.angle_beta   90.00
_cell.angle_gamma   90.00
#
_symmetry.space_group_name_H-M   'P 1'
#
loop_
_entity.id
_entity.type
_entity.pdbx_description
1 polymer ?
#
loop_
_entity_poly.entity_id
_entity_poly.type
_entity_poly.pdbx_seq_one_letter_code
_entity_poly.pdbx_strand_id
1 'polypeptide(L)'
;MMYCENFSNAGVSLVIVSNGKAVTEIFRGSTPEELPDSITTEASGQLKEYFDKCRKSFDFPLELSCSAGATPFRLRVWEALCGIPYGETVTYGELASAVGCVGGARAVGGAVGANPILIAVPCHRVVAKDNIGGFSAGLDLKRLLLEIERIKY
;
A
#
# COMPACT_ATOMS: atom_id res chain seq x y z
N MET A 1 -11.56 7.04 18.41
CA MET A 1 -12.15 7.88 17.34
C MET A 1 -11.35 7.72 16.05
N MET A 2 -12.02 7.67 14.94
CA MET A 2 -11.36 7.56 13.62
C MET A 2 -11.36 8.92 12.93
N TYR A 3 -10.24 9.24 12.31
CA TYR A 3 -10.05 10.46 11.54
C TYR A 3 -9.86 10.09 10.08
N CYS A 4 -10.25 10.95 9.17
CA CYS A 4 -10.11 10.66 7.74
C CYS A 4 -9.90 11.95 6.93
N GLU A 5 -9.18 11.79 5.84
CA GLU A 5 -8.86 12.89 4.93
C GLU A 5 -8.81 12.37 3.49
N ASN A 6 -9.40 13.12 2.57
CA ASN A 6 -9.31 12.83 1.14
C ASN A 6 -7.97 13.31 0.59
N PHE A 7 -7.42 12.53 -0.32
CA PHE A 7 -6.23 12.86 -1.10
C PHE A 7 -6.54 12.68 -2.57
N SER A 8 -6.11 13.62 -3.41
CA SER A 8 -6.25 13.50 -4.87
C SER A 8 -5.00 13.99 -5.57
N ASN A 9 -4.53 13.22 -6.54
CA ASN A 9 -3.41 13.59 -7.38
C ASN A 9 -3.41 12.69 -8.63
N ALA A 10 -3.04 13.24 -9.79
CA ALA A 10 -2.88 12.49 -11.04
C ALA A 10 -4.11 11.65 -11.42
N GLY A 11 -5.30 12.12 -11.09
CA GLY A 11 -6.54 11.38 -11.38
C GLY A 11 -6.85 10.26 -10.39
N VAL A 12 -6.07 10.14 -9.31
CA VAL A 12 -6.27 9.15 -8.25
C VAL A 12 -6.85 9.83 -7.02
N SER A 13 -7.90 9.25 -6.47
CA SER A 13 -8.50 9.70 -5.21
C SER A 13 -8.33 8.61 -4.15
N LEU A 14 -7.82 8.99 -3.00
CA LEU A 14 -7.56 8.08 -1.88
C LEU A 14 -8.19 8.65 -0.61
N VAL A 15 -8.53 7.77 0.32
CA VAL A 15 -8.93 8.14 1.68
C VAL A 15 -7.87 7.64 2.64
N ILE A 16 -7.39 8.53 3.50
CA ILE A 16 -6.42 8.23 4.55
C ILE A 16 -7.18 8.18 5.87
N VAL A 17 -7.04 7.09 6.61
CA VAL A 17 -7.72 6.89 7.90
C VAL A 17 -6.69 6.73 9.01
N SER A 18 -6.92 7.42 10.12
CA SER A 18 -6.08 7.38 11.32
C SER A 18 -6.93 7.06 12.55
N ASN A 19 -6.33 6.39 13.53
CA ASN A 19 -6.95 6.14 14.84
C ASN A 19 -6.51 7.16 15.90
N GLY A 20 -5.88 8.26 15.49
CA GLY A 20 -5.33 9.28 16.38
C GLY A 20 -3.89 9.01 16.81
N LYS A 21 -3.35 7.83 16.50
CA LYS A 21 -1.97 7.44 16.83
C LYS A 21 -1.19 7.02 15.59
N ALA A 22 -1.86 6.42 14.62
CA ALA A 22 -1.23 5.89 13.41
C ALA A 22 -2.24 5.85 12.26
N VAL A 23 -1.74 5.79 11.03
CA VAL A 23 -2.55 5.51 9.85
C VAL A 23 -2.94 4.04 9.91
N THR A 24 -4.23 3.76 9.76
CA THR A 24 -4.77 2.40 9.79
C THR A 24 -5.26 1.92 8.44
N GLU A 25 -5.60 2.86 7.55
CA GLU A 25 -6.04 2.54 6.19
C GLU A 25 -5.65 3.64 5.22
N ILE A 26 -5.31 3.26 4.00
CA ILE A 26 -5.30 4.12 2.82
C ILE A 26 -5.95 3.28 1.73
N PHE A 27 -7.10 3.73 1.24
CA PHE A 27 -7.82 3.00 0.19
C PHE A 27 -8.29 3.94 -0.91
N ARG A 28 -8.55 3.38 -2.08
CA ARG A 28 -8.99 4.15 -3.24
C ARG A 28 -10.47 4.51 -3.09
N GLY A 29 -10.78 5.78 -3.22
CA GLY A 29 -12.14 6.29 -3.10
C GLY A 29 -12.17 7.69 -2.53
N SER A 30 -13.33 8.11 -2.03
CA SER A 30 -13.50 9.40 -1.37
C SER A 30 -14.54 9.28 -0.27
N THR A 31 -14.46 10.18 0.70
CA THR A 31 -15.46 10.30 1.75
C THR A 31 -16.15 11.68 1.66
N PRO A 32 -17.48 11.74 1.83
CA PRO A 32 -18.20 13.02 1.78
C PRO A 32 -17.94 13.91 3.01
N GLU A 33 -17.52 13.31 4.12
CA GLU A 33 -17.21 14.03 5.35
C GLU A 33 -15.81 13.73 5.80
N GLU A 34 -14.95 14.74 5.82
CA GLU A 34 -13.59 14.62 6.32
C GLU A 34 -13.54 14.98 7.80
N LEU A 35 -12.67 14.30 8.54
CA LEU A 35 -12.32 14.61 9.90
C LEU A 35 -10.82 14.41 10.04
N PRO A 36 -10.00 15.33 9.50
CA PRO A 36 -8.55 15.16 9.51
C PRO A 36 -7.95 15.34 10.90
N ASP A 37 -6.80 14.72 11.10
CA ASP A 37 -5.95 14.95 12.26
C ASP A 37 -4.51 15.23 11.78
N SER A 38 -3.59 15.44 12.70
CA SER A 38 -2.19 15.72 12.34
C SER A 38 -1.57 14.55 11.57
N ILE A 39 -1.99 13.33 11.85
CA ILE A 39 -1.46 12.11 11.21
C ILE A 39 -1.95 12.00 9.78
N THR A 40 -3.25 12.18 9.52
CA THR A 40 -3.79 12.14 8.15
C THR A 40 -3.20 13.25 7.30
N THR A 41 -3.02 14.43 7.88
CA THR A 41 -2.45 15.57 7.16
C THR A 41 -0.97 15.35 6.81
N GLU A 42 -0.20 14.79 7.74
CA GLU A 42 1.20 14.41 7.47
C GLU A 42 1.28 13.35 6.38
N ALA A 43 0.45 12.31 6.46
CA ALA A 43 0.42 11.26 5.45
C ALA A 43 0.02 11.81 4.08
N SER A 44 -0.97 12.70 4.03
CA SER A 44 -1.39 13.36 2.78
C SER A 44 -0.24 14.14 2.15
N GLY A 45 0.50 14.90 2.96
CA GLY A 45 1.67 15.64 2.50
C GLY A 45 2.77 14.74 1.93
N GLN A 46 3.04 13.63 2.59
CA GLN A 46 4.04 12.67 2.13
C GLN A 46 3.60 11.94 0.86
N LEU A 47 2.32 11.60 0.73
CA LEU A 47 1.77 11.04 -0.50
C LEU A 47 1.93 12.03 -1.66
N LYS A 48 1.66 13.31 -1.43
CA LYS A 48 1.85 14.34 -2.46
C LYS A 48 3.30 14.37 -2.92
N GLU A 49 4.24 14.36 -1.98
CA GLU A 49 5.67 14.33 -2.30
C GLU A 49 6.05 13.07 -3.10
N TYR A 50 5.46 11.92 -2.75
CA TYR A 50 5.68 10.67 -3.49
C TYR A 50 5.17 10.79 -4.94
N PHE A 51 3.94 11.28 -5.14
CA PHE A 51 3.38 11.47 -6.49
C PHE A 51 4.15 12.51 -7.29
N ASP A 52 4.72 13.52 -6.63
CA ASP A 52 5.55 14.54 -7.25
C ASP A 52 6.99 14.05 -7.49
N LYS A 53 7.29 12.80 -7.18
CA LYS A 53 8.62 12.16 -7.32
C LYS A 53 9.70 12.79 -6.44
N CYS A 54 9.28 13.38 -5.33
CA CYS A 54 10.17 14.04 -4.36
C CYS A 54 10.41 13.20 -3.10
N ARG A 55 9.74 12.06 -2.97
CA ARG A 55 9.85 11.20 -1.80
C ARG A 55 9.84 9.74 -2.20
N LYS A 56 10.74 8.95 -1.61
CA LYS A 56 10.89 7.51 -1.88
C LYS A 56 10.44 6.62 -0.73
N SER A 57 10.31 7.14 0.47
CA SER A 57 9.88 6.38 1.64
C SER A 57 8.96 7.22 2.51
N PHE A 58 8.18 6.54 3.34
CA PHE A 58 7.22 7.18 4.25
C PHE A 58 7.69 6.99 5.70
N ASP A 59 7.51 8.03 6.52
CA ASP A 59 7.91 7.99 7.93
C ASP A 59 6.76 8.30 8.90
N PHE A 60 5.53 8.42 8.40
CA PHE A 60 4.39 8.54 9.30
C PHE A 60 4.10 7.19 9.97
N PRO A 61 3.56 7.20 11.21
CA PRO A 61 3.24 5.96 11.89
C PRO A 61 2.10 5.22 11.22
N LEU A 62 2.21 3.90 11.11
CA LEU A 62 1.15 3.06 10.57
C LEU A 62 0.91 1.84 11.47
N GLU A 63 -0.32 1.37 11.50
CA GLU A 63 -0.75 0.25 12.32
C GLU A 63 -1.55 -0.73 11.47
N LEU A 64 -0.97 -1.90 11.24
CA LEU A 64 -1.57 -2.95 10.40
C LEU A 64 -2.44 -3.92 11.20
N SER A 65 -2.11 -4.13 12.48
CA SER A 65 -2.76 -5.14 13.31
C SER A 65 -4.22 -4.82 13.64
N CYS A 66 -4.63 -3.57 13.57
CA CYS A 66 -6.02 -3.17 13.83
C CYS A 66 -6.93 -3.28 12.60
N SER A 67 -6.42 -3.72 11.45
CA SER A 67 -7.23 -3.98 10.27
C SER A 67 -8.20 -5.13 10.54
N ALA A 68 -9.46 -4.98 10.11
CA ALA A 68 -10.49 -6.02 10.26
C ALA A 68 -10.10 -7.32 9.55
N GLY A 69 -9.29 -7.24 8.50
CA GLY A 69 -8.83 -8.41 7.74
C GLY A 69 -7.51 -8.99 8.22
N ALA A 70 -6.92 -8.46 9.30
CA ALA A 70 -5.62 -8.89 9.78
C ALA A 70 -5.68 -10.33 10.32
N THR A 71 -4.73 -11.16 9.87
CA THR A 71 -4.48 -12.50 10.38
C THR A 71 -2.97 -12.62 10.59
N PRO A 72 -2.49 -13.60 11.39
CA PRO A 72 -1.04 -13.78 11.54
C PRO A 72 -0.31 -13.95 10.22
N PHE A 73 -0.88 -14.69 9.25
CA PHE A 73 -0.30 -14.86 7.93
C PHE A 73 -0.26 -13.56 7.15
N ARG A 74 -1.38 -12.82 7.10
CA ARG A 74 -1.45 -11.53 6.39
C ARG A 74 -0.49 -10.52 6.99
N LEU A 75 -0.38 -10.45 8.32
CA LEU A 75 0.58 -9.55 8.97
C LEU A 75 2.01 -9.87 8.55
N ARG A 76 2.39 -11.14 8.47
CA ARG A 76 3.72 -11.52 7.99
C ARG A 76 3.95 -11.07 6.54
N VAL A 77 2.95 -11.23 5.68
CA VAL A 77 3.04 -10.79 4.28
C VAL A 77 3.16 -9.28 4.21
N TRP A 78 2.31 -8.54 4.93
CA TRP A 78 2.34 -7.08 4.91
C TRP A 78 3.64 -6.51 5.46
N GLU A 79 4.19 -7.10 6.50
CA GLU A 79 5.51 -6.72 7.04
C GLU A 79 6.62 -6.97 6.02
N ALA A 80 6.56 -8.09 5.31
CA ALA A 80 7.51 -8.40 4.25
C ALA A 80 7.42 -7.40 3.09
N LEU A 81 6.20 -6.95 2.76
CA LEU A 81 6.00 -5.90 1.73
C LEU A 81 6.76 -4.63 2.10
N CYS A 82 6.74 -4.24 3.36
CA CYS A 82 7.43 -3.03 3.82
C CYS A 82 8.94 -3.08 3.60
N GLY A 83 9.51 -4.27 3.42
CA GLY A 83 10.92 -4.46 3.14
C GLY A 83 11.30 -4.36 1.66
N ILE A 84 10.33 -4.23 0.75
CA ILE A 84 10.62 -4.09 -0.68
C ILE A 84 11.01 -2.64 -0.98
N PRO A 85 12.26 -2.39 -1.42
CA PRO A 85 12.72 -1.02 -1.63
C PRO A 85 12.01 -0.32 -2.78
N TYR A 86 12.00 1.00 -2.72
CA TYR A 86 11.55 1.85 -3.81
C TYR A 86 12.29 1.51 -5.10
N GLY A 87 11.55 1.39 -6.19
CA GLY A 87 12.13 1.12 -7.50
C GLY A 87 12.44 -0.35 -7.77
N GLU A 88 12.10 -1.25 -6.83
CA GLU A 88 12.33 -2.69 -6.97
C GLU A 88 11.01 -3.46 -6.92
N THR A 89 11.00 -4.63 -7.52
CA THR A 89 9.85 -5.52 -7.49
C THR A 89 10.27 -6.91 -7.05
N VAL A 90 9.30 -7.65 -6.51
CA VAL A 90 9.44 -9.09 -6.25
C VAL A 90 8.25 -9.81 -6.88
N THR A 91 8.44 -11.08 -7.20
CA THR A 91 7.32 -11.91 -7.68
C THR A 91 6.53 -12.46 -6.49
N TYR A 92 5.29 -12.89 -6.76
CA TYR A 92 4.49 -13.57 -5.73
C TYR A 92 5.20 -14.81 -5.18
N GLY A 93 5.91 -15.55 -6.04
CA GLY A 93 6.69 -16.73 -5.61
C GLY A 93 7.87 -16.38 -4.71
N GLU A 94 8.59 -15.31 -5.04
CA GLU A 94 9.71 -14.83 -4.23
C GLU A 94 9.21 -14.35 -2.86
N LEU A 95 8.08 -13.63 -2.83
CA LEU A 95 7.49 -13.18 -1.59
C LEU A 95 7.00 -14.38 -0.75
N ALA A 96 6.40 -15.39 -1.38
CA ALA A 96 5.97 -16.60 -0.70
C ALA A 96 7.15 -17.31 -0.03
N SER A 97 8.28 -17.42 -0.72
CA SER A 97 9.50 -17.99 -0.14
C SER A 97 10.00 -17.17 1.04
N ALA A 98 9.97 -15.86 0.93
CA ALA A 98 10.46 -14.96 1.98
C ALA A 98 9.64 -15.07 3.27
N VAL A 99 8.33 -15.36 3.18
CA VAL A 99 7.47 -15.53 4.36
C VAL A 99 7.34 -17.00 4.81
N GLY A 100 8.16 -17.89 4.26
CA GLY A 100 8.17 -19.29 4.66
C GLY A 100 7.01 -20.12 4.11
N CYS A 101 6.42 -19.71 2.99
CA CYS A 101 5.28 -20.36 2.36
C CYS A 101 5.62 -20.75 0.92
N VAL A 102 6.68 -21.56 0.75
CA VAL A 102 7.14 -22.00 -0.56
C VAL A 102 5.98 -22.68 -1.33
N GLY A 103 5.77 -22.25 -2.58
CA GLY A 103 4.65 -22.74 -3.39
C GLY A 103 3.33 -22.07 -3.07
N GLY A 104 3.29 -21.14 -2.11
CA GLY A 104 2.07 -20.45 -1.67
C GLY A 104 1.78 -19.14 -2.38
N ALA A 105 2.17 -18.98 -3.65
CA ALA A 105 1.99 -17.73 -4.39
C ALA A 105 0.53 -17.25 -4.41
N ARG A 106 -0.43 -18.19 -4.51
CA ARG A 106 -1.86 -17.84 -4.50
C ARG A 106 -2.30 -17.30 -3.14
N ALA A 107 -1.90 -17.96 -2.04
CA ALA A 107 -2.23 -17.52 -0.68
C ALA A 107 -1.62 -16.15 -0.40
N VAL A 108 -0.37 -15.96 -0.81
CA VAL A 108 0.33 -14.67 -0.70
C VAL A 108 -0.37 -13.61 -1.54
N GLY A 109 -0.79 -13.95 -2.76
CA GLY A 109 -1.56 -13.02 -3.61
C GLY A 109 -2.83 -12.52 -2.94
N GLY A 110 -3.55 -13.40 -2.25
CA GLY A 110 -4.73 -13.01 -1.46
C GLY A 110 -4.39 -12.04 -0.33
N ALA A 111 -3.29 -12.30 0.39
CA ALA A 111 -2.84 -11.40 1.46
C ALA A 111 -2.39 -10.04 0.91
N VAL A 112 -1.66 -10.04 -0.20
CA VAL A 112 -1.22 -8.81 -0.88
C VAL A 112 -2.43 -7.98 -1.30
N GLY A 113 -3.44 -8.62 -1.89
CA GLY A 113 -4.68 -7.96 -2.30
C GLY A 113 -5.52 -7.41 -1.15
N ALA A 114 -5.32 -7.90 0.06
CA ALA A 114 -6.01 -7.45 1.27
C ALA A 114 -5.28 -6.33 2.02
N ASN A 115 -4.18 -5.82 1.48
CA ASN A 115 -3.39 -4.74 2.09
C ASN A 115 -4.27 -3.54 2.47
N PRO A 116 -4.34 -3.16 3.75
CA PRO A 116 -5.19 -2.06 4.19
C PRO A 116 -4.60 -0.67 3.98
N ILE A 117 -3.28 -0.56 3.73
CA ILE A 117 -2.59 0.74 3.64
C ILE A 117 -1.87 0.81 2.30
N LEU A 118 -2.58 1.23 1.25
CA LEU A 118 -2.02 1.34 -0.10
C LEU A 118 -0.81 2.27 -0.12
N ILE A 119 0.13 1.98 -0.98
CA ILE A 119 1.32 2.79 -1.28
C ILE A 119 2.35 2.76 -0.15
N ALA A 120 1.98 3.12 1.07
CA ALA A 120 2.90 3.09 2.22
C ALA A 120 3.33 1.65 2.53
N VAL A 121 2.41 0.69 2.42
CA VAL A 121 2.74 -0.74 2.39
C VAL A 121 2.73 -1.13 0.92
N PRO A 122 3.89 -1.34 0.29
CA PRO A 122 4.02 -1.28 -1.17
C PRO A 122 3.59 -2.57 -1.89
N CYS A 123 2.32 -2.92 -1.79
CA CYS A 123 1.78 -4.09 -2.50
C CYS A 123 1.88 -3.96 -4.03
N HIS A 124 2.01 -2.75 -4.56
CA HIS A 124 2.22 -2.50 -5.99
C HIS A 124 3.58 -2.99 -6.49
N ARG A 125 4.53 -3.29 -5.60
CA ARG A 125 5.86 -3.80 -5.95
C ARG A 125 5.90 -5.33 -6.07
N VAL A 126 4.75 -5.99 -5.94
CA VAL A 126 4.64 -7.44 -6.16
C VAL A 126 4.04 -7.68 -7.53
N VAL A 127 4.71 -8.49 -8.34
CA VAL A 127 4.33 -8.72 -9.73
C VAL A 127 4.28 -10.23 -10.02
N ALA A 128 3.63 -10.62 -11.11
CA ALA A 128 3.68 -11.98 -11.59
C ALA A 128 5.00 -12.21 -12.35
N LYS A 129 5.35 -13.48 -12.56
CA LYS A 129 6.61 -13.85 -13.23
C LYS A 129 6.72 -13.24 -14.63
N ASP A 130 5.64 -13.24 -15.40
CA ASP A 130 5.64 -12.85 -16.81
C ASP A 130 4.85 -11.57 -17.11
N ASN A 131 4.25 -10.93 -16.09
CA ASN A 131 3.46 -9.73 -16.28
C ASN A 131 3.33 -8.95 -14.97
N ILE A 132 2.62 -7.82 -15.04
CA ILE A 132 2.43 -6.92 -13.91
C ILE A 132 1.67 -7.56 -12.72
N GLY A 133 0.90 -8.64 -12.98
CA GLY A 133 0.04 -9.24 -11.96
C GLY A 133 -1.23 -8.45 -11.73
N GLY A 134 -1.95 -8.80 -10.66
CA GLY A 134 -3.19 -8.13 -10.28
C GLY A 134 -2.97 -6.96 -9.33
N PHE A 135 -4.03 -6.20 -9.09
CA PHE A 135 -4.04 -5.14 -8.08
C PHE A 135 -5.49 -4.82 -7.71
N SER A 136 -5.84 -5.01 -6.44
CA SER A 136 -7.22 -4.85 -5.98
C SER A 136 -7.74 -3.41 -6.13
N ALA A 137 -6.86 -2.42 -6.06
CA ALA A 137 -7.21 -1.00 -6.25
C ALA A 137 -7.22 -0.56 -7.72
N GLY A 138 -7.00 -1.48 -8.66
CA GLY A 138 -7.04 -1.23 -10.09
C GLY A 138 -5.67 -1.20 -10.74
N LEU A 139 -5.56 -1.84 -11.92
CA LEU A 139 -4.29 -1.91 -12.65
C LEU A 139 -3.81 -0.55 -13.15
N ASP A 140 -4.73 0.38 -13.40
CA ASP A 140 -4.39 1.76 -13.77
C ASP A 140 -3.56 2.41 -12.67
N LEU A 141 -3.95 2.24 -11.41
CA LEU A 141 -3.19 2.76 -10.28
C LEU A 141 -1.85 2.04 -10.15
N LYS A 142 -1.83 0.72 -10.26
CA LYS A 142 -0.58 -0.05 -10.19
C LYS A 142 0.43 0.43 -11.24
N ARG A 143 -0.01 0.59 -12.48
CA ARG A 143 0.86 1.09 -13.56
C ARG A 143 1.39 2.48 -13.27
N LEU A 144 0.54 3.36 -12.74
CA LEU A 144 0.96 4.71 -12.36
C LEU A 144 2.03 4.67 -11.27
N LEU A 145 1.83 3.86 -10.22
CA LEU A 145 2.80 3.75 -9.12
C LEU A 145 4.14 3.20 -9.61
N LEU A 146 4.10 2.16 -10.44
CA LEU A 146 5.32 1.60 -11.03
C LEU A 146 6.03 2.62 -11.92
N GLU A 147 5.28 3.39 -12.69
CA GLU A 147 5.84 4.47 -13.53
C GLU A 147 6.50 5.55 -12.67
N ILE A 148 5.85 5.98 -11.59
CA ILE A 148 6.43 6.94 -10.65
C ILE A 148 7.79 6.45 -10.15
N GLU A 149 7.88 5.16 -9.83
CA GLU A 149 9.11 4.55 -9.34
C GLU A 149 10.08 4.14 -10.46
N ARG A 150 9.75 4.47 -11.71
CA ARG A 150 10.56 4.18 -12.91
C ARG A 150 10.78 2.69 -13.16
N ILE A 151 9.79 1.89 -12.81
CA ILE A 151 9.78 0.45 -13.06
C ILE A 151 9.03 0.21 -14.38
N LYS A 152 9.65 -0.54 -15.30
CA LYS A 152 9.05 -0.83 -16.62
C LYS A 152 8.37 -2.20 -16.63
N TYR A 153 7.16 -2.25 -17.18
CA TYR A 153 6.40 -3.47 -17.43
C TYR A 153 5.63 -3.37 -18.73
#